data_1218c9a23580b6fa185ffbe5712fe382
#
_entry.id   1218c9a23580b6fa185ffbe5712fe382
#
_cell.length_a   1.000
_cell.length_b   1.000
_cell.length_c   1.000
_cell.angle_alpha   90.00
_cell.angle_beta   90.00
_cell.angle_gamma   90.00
#
_symmetry.space_group_name_H-M   'P 1'
#
loop_
_entity.id
_entity.type
_entity.pdbx_description
1 polymer ?
#
loop_
_entity_poly.entity_id
_entity_poly.type
_entity_poly.pdbx_seq_one_letter_code
_entity_poly.pdbx_strand_id
1 'polypeptide(L)'
;MNKFLNNTRSTENEIPVSRKIRNTILILCLGIVLGTFSKFLDNTASNALPFIFEYLDVRNFLGRFAVWLLIALCIAIYSRSSLRASLNVFVFFVGMVSSYYIYSNYIAGFLPKSYAMIWVGFTAISPFLAFICWYAKGESKISFMLSVIIIAILFNFTFIYGWIYFDIYSILEVIVFCCGLVALKRNTIKETAYMILSAVVIAVILNLLVPFHFS
;
A
#
# COMPACT_ATOMS: atom_id res chain seq x y z
N MET A 1 14.18 21.84 -11.59
CA MET A 1 13.45 20.71 -11.00
C MET A 1 12.55 21.16 -9.83
N ASN A 2 13.01 22.00 -8.90
CA ASN A 2 12.19 22.41 -7.74
C ASN A 2 10.90 23.19 -8.07
N LYS A 3 10.87 24.08 -9.07
CA LYS A 3 9.65 24.84 -9.44
C LYS A 3 8.52 23.95 -9.96
N PHE A 4 8.84 22.94 -10.76
CA PHE A 4 7.88 22.01 -11.33
C PHE A 4 7.24 21.13 -10.24
N LEU A 5 8.06 20.59 -9.32
CA LEU A 5 7.59 19.77 -8.21
C LEU A 5 6.74 20.56 -7.22
N ASN A 6 7.13 21.80 -6.92
CA ASN A 6 6.36 22.69 -6.03
C ASN A 6 5.02 23.11 -6.65
N ASN A 7 4.92 23.22 -7.97
CA ASN A 7 3.64 23.44 -8.67
C ASN A 7 2.71 22.21 -8.62
N THR A 8 3.25 21.01 -8.40
CA THR A 8 2.45 19.79 -8.31
C THR A 8 1.85 19.63 -6.92
N ARG A 9 2.69 19.76 -5.88
CA ARG A 9 2.29 19.80 -4.47
C ARG A 9 3.37 20.52 -3.67
N SER A 10 2.97 21.51 -2.87
CA SER A 10 3.89 22.21 -1.97
C SER A 10 4.12 21.43 -0.68
N THR A 11 5.31 21.58 -0.12
CA THR A 11 5.63 21.03 1.20
C THR A 11 4.89 21.81 2.29
N GLU A 12 4.38 21.11 3.29
CA GLU A 12 3.78 21.72 4.47
C GLU A 12 4.84 22.33 5.39
N ASN A 13 4.40 23.24 6.30
CA ASN A 13 5.27 23.89 7.27
C ASN A 13 6.12 22.92 8.06
N GLU A 14 7.36 23.29 8.32
CA GLU A 14 8.30 22.46 9.07
C GLU A 14 7.83 22.25 10.52
N ILE A 15 7.98 21.01 10.98
CA ILE A 15 7.76 20.64 12.38
C ILE A 15 9.10 20.45 13.11
N PRO A 16 9.12 20.60 14.45
CA PRO A 16 10.29 20.33 15.26
C PRO A 16 10.89 18.93 14.98
N VAL A 17 12.22 18.85 15.03
CA VAL A 17 12.96 17.60 14.76
C VAL A 17 12.49 16.46 15.68
N SER A 18 12.22 16.75 16.96
CA SER A 18 11.71 15.79 17.93
C SER A 18 10.40 15.12 17.48
N ARG A 19 9.49 15.91 16.92
CA ARG A 19 8.22 15.42 16.38
C ARG A 19 8.42 14.59 15.10
N LYS A 20 9.39 15.00 14.26
CA LYS A 20 9.78 14.21 13.07
C LYS A 20 10.28 12.83 13.48
N ILE A 21 11.17 12.75 14.47
CA ILE A 21 11.73 11.49 14.99
C ILE A 21 10.63 10.62 15.60
N ARG A 22 9.83 11.20 16.50
CA ARG A 22 8.71 10.47 17.14
C ARG A 22 7.78 9.83 16.12
N ASN A 23 7.37 10.56 15.08
CA ASN A 23 6.48 10.03 14.04
C ASN A 23 7.15 8.87 13.28
N THR A 24 8.43 8.96 12.96
CA THR A 24 9.17 7.88 12.29
C THR A 24 9.29 6.64 13.17
N ILE A 25 9.51 6.80 14.50
CA ILE A 25 9.52 5.69 15.46
C ILE A 25 8.15 5.03 15.54
N LEU A 26 7.06 5.80 15.61
CA LEU A 26 5.70 5.26 15.62
C LEU A 26 5.39 4.46 14.36
N ILE A 27 5.84 4.91 13.19
CA ILE A 27 5.69 4.21 11.92
C ILE A 27 6.51 2.92 11.90
N LEU A 28 7.74 2.93 12.45
CA LEU A 28 8.54 1.72 12.62
C LEU A 28 7.83 0.71 13.52
N CYS A 29 7.34 1.15 14.67
CA CYS A 29 6.58 0.29 15.60
C CYS A 29 5.33 -0.28 14.93
N LEU A 30 4.60 0.52 14.16
CA LEU A 30 3.45 0.04 13.38
C LEU A 30 3.86 -1.08 12.40
N GLY A 31 4.95 -0.89 11.66
CA GLY A 31 5.50 -1.92 10.78
C GLY A 31 5.84 -3.21 11.52
N ILE A 32 6.56 -3.10 12.65
CA ILE A 32 6.94 -4.26 13.48
C ILE A 32 5.70 -5.00 13.99
N VAL A 33 4.73 -4.30 14.54
CA VAL A 33 3.49 -4.91 15.07
C VAL A 33 2.73 -5.63 13.96
N LEU A 34 2.53 -4.98 12.81
CA LEU A 34 1.78 -5.55 11.70
C LEU A 34 2.52 -6.74 11.05
N GLY A 35 3.84 -6.66 10.90
CA GLY A 35 4.64 -7.76 10.36
C GLY A 35 4.64 -8.99 11.26
N THR A 36 4.81 -8.77 12.57
CA THR A 36 4.72 -9.84 13.58
C THR A 36 3.32 -10.46 13.60
N PHE A 37 2.28 -9.63 13.60
CA PHE A 37 0.89 -10.08 13.58
C PHE A 37 0.54 -10.86 12.31
N SER A 38 0.96 -10.39 11.15
CA SER A 38 0.77 -11.09 9.88
C SER A 38 1.40 -12.48 9.92
N LYS A 39 2.65 -12.60 10.43
CA LYS A 39 3.31 -13.91 10.51
C LYS A 39 2.71 -14.80 11.59
N PHE A 40 2.25 -14.24 12.70
CA PHE A 40 1.51 -14.98 13.72
C PHE A 40 0.26 -15.64 13.12
N LEU A 41 -0.55 -14.89 12.37
CA LEU A 41 -1.75 -15.42 11.70
C LEU A 41 -1.40 -16.49 10.65
N ASP A 42 -0.35 -16.23 9.86
CA ASP A 42 0.14 -17.17 8.85
C ASP A 42 0.57 -18.53 9.45
N ASN A 43 1.13 -18.49 10.67
CA ASN A 43 1.59 -19.68 11.38
C ASN A 43 0.50 -20.36 12.24
N THR A 44 -0.68 -19.75 12.35
CA THR A 44 -1.79 -20.29 13.18
C THR A 44 -2.72 -21.11 12.29
N ALA A 45 -3.10 -22.30 12.75
CA ALA A 45 -4.06 -23.14 12.05
C ALA A 45 -5.43 -22.44 11.98
N SER A 46 -6.14 -22.57 10.85
CA SER A 46 -7.42 -21.86 10.61
C SER A 46 -8.46 -22.17 11.70
N ASN A 47 -8.54 -23.42 12.14
CA ASN A 47 -9.46 -23.85 13.20
C ASN A 47 -9.11 -23.33 14.62
N ALA A 48 -7.92 -22.76 14.80
CA ALA A 48 -7.50 -22.12 16.04
C ALA A 48 -7.73 -20.60 16.05
N LEU A 49 -8.16 -20.03 14.91
CA LEU A 49 -8.45 -18.60 14.79
C LEU A 49 -9.89 -18.30 15.26
N PRO A 50 -10.15 -17.09 15.78
CA PRO A 50 -11.51 -16.62 16.02
C PRO A 50 -12.34 -16.68 14.74
N PHE A 51 -13.61 -17.06 14.83
CA PHE A 51 -14.52 -17.21 13.69
C PHE A 51 -14.49 -16.04 12.71
N ILE A 52 -14.41 -14.80 13.20
CA ILE A 52 -14.39 -13.61 12.36
C ILE A 52 -13.13 -13.52 11.48
N PHE A 53 -11.97 -13.99 11.96
CA PHE A 53 -10.72 -14.02 11.20
C PHE A 53 -10.73 -15.09 10.12
N GLU A 54 -11.36 -16.24 10.40
CA GLU A 54 -11.56 -17.31 9.45
C GLU A 54 -12.56 -16.87 8.37
N TYR A 55 -13.74 -16.34 8.78
CA TYR A 55 -14.79 -15.89 7.87
C TYR A 55 -14.33 -14.80 6.89
N LEU A 56 -13.52 -13.84 7.38
CA LEU A 56 -12.97 -12.75 6.56
C LEU A 56 -11.67 -13.14 5.84
N ASP A 57 -11.17 -14.34 6.05
CA ASP A 57 -9.89 -14.80 5.48
C ASP A 57 -8.73 -13.82 5.72
N VAL A 58 -8.63 -13.29 6.96
CA VAL A 58 -7.66 -12.26 7.34
C VAL A 58 -6.22 -12.73 7.13
N ARG A 59 -5.95 -14.02 7.28
CA ARG A 59 -4.64 -14.64 7.06
C ARG A 59 -4.18 -14.44 5.62
N ASN A 60 -4.98 -14.86 4.64
CA ASN A 60 -4.64 -14.71 3.23
C ASN A 60 -4.66 -13.24 2.80
N PHE A 61 -5.58 -12.43 3.35
CA PHE A 61 -5.62 -10.98 3.11
C PHE A 61 -4.30 -10.30 3.49
N LEU A 62 -3.72 -10.59 4.67
CA LEU A 62 -2.42 -10.04 5.07
C LEU A 62 -1.24 -10.66 4.30
N GLY A 63 -1.42 -11.80 3.66
CA GLY A 63 -0.44 -12.37 2.74
C GLY A 63 -0.38 -11.65 1.38
N ARG A 64 -1.41 -10.86 1.01
CA ARG A 64 -1.51 -10.18 -0.27
C ARG A 64 -0.96 -8.75 -0.23
N PHE A 65 -0.69 -8.17 -1.40
CA PHE A 65 -0.06 -6.86 -1.51
C PHE A 65 -0.98 -5.68 -1.21
N ALA A 66 -2.28 -5.80 -1.47
CA ALA A 66 -3.23 -4.67 -1.48
C ALA A 66 -3.23 -3.85 -0.18
N VAL A 67 -3.31 -4.51 0.97
CA VAL A 67 -3.33 -3.84 2.29
C VAL A 67 -2.02 -3.10 2.58
N TRP A 68 -0.89 -3.70 2.23
CA TRP A 68 0.43 -3.10 2.45
C TRP A 68 0.65 -1.87 1.57
N LEU A 69 0.18 -1.93 0.32
CA LEU A 69 0.20 -0.79 -0.60
C LEU A 69 -0.71 0.33 -0.11
N LEU A 70 -1.90 0.03 0.42
CA LEU A 70 -2.78 1.05 0.99
C LEU A 70 -2.14 1.73 2.20
N ILE A 71 -1.56 0.98 3.13
CA ILE A 71 -0.88 1.54 4.30
C ILE A 71 0.29 2.42 3.87
N ALA A 72 1.13 1.92 2.95
CA ALA A 72 2.25 2.69 2.40
C ALA A 72 1.78 3.96 1.68
N LEU A 73 0.71 3.88 0.89
CA LEU A 73 0.07 5.03 0.25
C LEU A 73 -0.38 6.06 1.29
N CYS A 74 -1.10 5.64 2.33
CA CYS A 74 -1.55 6.53 3.39
C CYS A 74 -0.36 7.21 4.10
N ILE A 75 0.68 6.45 4.46
CA ILE A 75 1.91 7.01 5.06
C ILE A 75 2.53 8.04 4.10
N ALA A 76 2.58 7.75 2.79
CA ALA A 76 3.17 8.63 1.81
C ALA A 76 2.37 9.93 1.68
N ILE A 77 1.06 9.85 1.35
CA ILE A 77 0.25 11.03 1.03
C ILE A 77 -0.04 11.94 2.23
N TYR A 78 -0.02 11.39 3.45
CA TYR A 78 -0.18 12.17 4.69
C TYR A 78 1.15 12.63 5.30
N SER A 79 2.29 12.28 4.67
CA SER A 79 3.59 12.86 5.03
C SER A 79 3.67 14.32 4.56
N ARG A 80 4.41 15.15 5.30
CA ARG A 80 4.51 16.61 5.05
C ARG A 80 5.38 16.99 3.86
N SER A 81 6.23 16.09 3.40
CA SER A 81 7.07 16.29 2.20
C SER A 81 7.36 14.96 1.54
N SER A 82 7.73 14.99 0.27
CA SER A 82 8.10 13.80 -0.50
C SER A 82 9.28 13.03 0.11
N LEU A 83 10.29 13.73 0.64
CA LEU A 83 11.42 13.08 1.33
C LEU A 83 11.01 12.42 2.64
N ARG A 84 10.07 13.03 3.39
CA ARG A 84 9.50 12.40 4.59
C ARG A 84 8.63 11.20 4.24
N ALA A 85 7.90 11.26 3.15
CA ALA A 85 7.15 10.12 2.62
C ALA A 85 8.08 8.94 2.32
N SER A 86 9.16 9.19 1.59
CA SER A 86 10.19 8.19 1.28
C SER A 86 10.75 7.52 2.53
N LEU A 87 11.21 8.33 3.50
CA LEU A 87 11.79 7.81 4.73
C LEU A 87 10.79 7.01 5.56
N ASN A 88 9.58 7.54 5.73
CA ASN A 88 8.56 6.92 6.57
C ASN A 88 8.08 5.58 5.99
N VAL A 89 7.85 5.51 4.68
CA VAL A 89 7.43 4.26 4.02
C VAL A 89 8.56 3.23 4.04
N PHE A 90 9.81 3.66 3.81
CA PHE A 90 10.96 2.78 3.93
C PHE A 90 11.06 2.16 5.31
N VAL A 91 11.01 3.00 6.36
CA VAL A 91 11.08 2.56 7.76
C VAL A 91 9.92 1.64 8.13
N PHE A 92 8.71 1.92 7.61
CA PHE A 92 7.56 1.03 7.76
C PHE A 92 7.84 -0.36 7.21
N PHE A 93 8.29 -0.47 5.95
CA PHE A 93 8.59 -1.77 5.34
C PHE A 93 9.79 -2.46 5.97
N VAL A 94 10.83 -1.72 6.38
CA VAL A 94 11.95 -2.30 7.15
C VAL A 94 11.41 -2.95 8.43
N GLY A 95 10.57 -2.25 9.19
CA GLY A 95 9.95 -2.81 10.41
C GLY A 95 9.10 -4.04 10.12
N MET A 96 8.23 -3.96 9.13
CA MET A 96 7.29 -5.03 8.76
C MET A 96 8.02 -6.27 8.24
N VAL A 97 8.91 -6.11 7.27
CA VAL A 97 9.62 -7.23 6.64
C VAL A 97 10.59 -7.89 7.63
N SER A 98 11.34 -7.09 8.39
CA SER A 98 12.28 -7.63 9.37
C SER A 98 11.56 -8.43 10.46
N SER A 99 10.48 -7.88 11.04
CA SER A 99 9.75 -8.57 12.10
C SER A 99 9.07 -9.84 11.62
N TYR A 100 8.47 -9.81 10.41
CA TYR A 100 7.87 -11.00 9.80
C TYR A 100 8.89 -12.11 9.62
N TYR A 101 10.07 -11.83 9.05
CA TYR A 101 11.08 -12.86 8.77
C TYR A 101 11.90 -13.26 10.00
N ILE A 102 12.08 -12.38 10.98
CA ILE A 102 12.64 -12.75 12.30
C ILE A 102 11.71 -13.76 12.97
N TYR A 103 10.41 -13.49 13.03
CA TYR A 103 9.42 -14.43 13.56
C TYR A 103 9.44 -15.76 12.78
N SER A 104 9.44 -15.69 11.45
CA SER A 104 9.45 -16.86 10.57
C SER A 104 10.66 -17.77 10.84
N ASN A 105 11.85 -17.18 10.97
CA ASN A 105 13.09 -17.94 11.15
C ASN A 105 13.24 -18.51 12.56
N TYR A 106 12.98 -17.70 13.61
CA TYR A 106 13.28 -18.09 14.98
C TYR A 106 12.12 -18.75 15.73
N ILE A 107 10.88 -18.46 15.37
CA ILE A 107 9.68 -19.00 16.04
C ILE A 107 9.02 -20.08 15.18
N ALA A 108 8.82 -19.82 13.87
CA ALA A 108 8.21 -20.80 12.97
C ALA A 108 9.22 -21.83 12.42
N GLY A 109 10.53 -21.59 12.56
CA GLY A 109 11.59 -22.51 12.13
C GLY A 109 11.75 -22.65 10.62
N PHE A 110 11.17 -21.74 9.81
CA PHE A 110 11.20 -21.77 8.36
C PHE A 110 11.41 -20.39 7.77
N LEU A 111 12.39 -20.28 6.85
CA LEU A 111 12.69 -19.04 6.12
C LEU A 111 12.54 -19.24 4.59
N PRO A 112 11.44 -18.77 3.97
CA PRO A 112 11.24 -18.84 2.52
C PRO A 112 12.10 -17.79 1.82
N LYS A 113 13.37 -18.14 1.50
CA LYS A 113 14.38 -17.20 0.98
C LYS A 113 13.94 -16.47 -0.29
N SER A 114 13.35 -17.17 -1.27
CA SER A 114 12.90 -16.57 -2.53
C SER A 114 11.81 -15.53 -2.30
N TYR A 115 10.84 -15.84 -1.44
CA TYR A 115 9.76 -14.93 -1.09
C TYR A 115 10.28 -13.72 -0.27
N ALA A 116 11.22 -13.96 0.63
CA ALA A 116 11.89 -12.90 1.39
C ALA A 116 12.61 -11.91 0.48
N MET A 117 13.31 -12.39 -0.57
CA MET A 117 14.00 -11.52 -1.52
C MET A 117 13.05 -10.59 -2.28
N ILE A 118 11.84 -11.04 -2.62
CA ILE A 118 10.82 -10.19 -3.26
C ILE A 118 10.47 -9.02 -2.33
N TRP A 119 10.17 -9.30 -1.07
CA TRP A 119 9.81 -8.26 -0.09
C TRP A 119 10.98 -7.32 0.24
N VAL A 120 12.21 -7.83 0.30
CA VAL A 120 13.42 -7.00 0.43
C VAL A 120 13.58 -6.08 -0.78
N GLY A 121 13.35 -6.59 -2.00
CA GLY A 121 13.36 -5.80 -3.23
C GLY A 121 12.29 -4.69 -3.19
N PHE A 122 11.06 -5.01 -2.80
CA PHE A 122 10.00 -4.00 -2.60
C PHE A 122 10.38 -2.96 -1.55
N THR A 123 10.97 -3.39 -0.43
CA THR A 123 11.45 -2.48 0.61
C THR A 123 12.51 -1.52 0.07
N ALA A 124 13.46 -2.01 -0.73
CA ALA A 124 14.51 -1.18 -1.33
C ALA A 124 13.97 -0.15 -2.33
N ILE A 125 12.92 -0.48 -3.10
CA ILE A 125 12.30 0.41 -4.08
C ILE A 125 11.27 1.35 -3.43
N SER A 126 10.74 1.00 -2.27
CA SER A 126 9.63 1.71 -1.62
C SER A 126 9.88 3.21 -1.38
N PRO A 127 11.08 3.70 -1.03
CA PRO A 127 11.35 5.14 -0.87
C PRO A 127 11.07 5.93 -2.15
N PHE A 128 11.47 5.36 -3.28
CA PHE A 128 11.28 6.00 -4.59
C PHE A 128 9.80 6.05 -4.97
N LEU A 129 9.09 4.93 -4.79
CA LEU A 129 7.65 4.88 -5.05
C LEU A 129 6.88 5.83 -4.12
N ALA A 130 7.22 5.87 -2.83
CA ALA A 130 6.60 6.78 -1.87
C ALA A 130 6.85 8.25 -2.20
N PHE A 131 8.05 8.59 -2.71
CA PHE A 131 8.36 9.93 -3.21
C PHE A 131 7.38 10.36 -4.31
N ILE A 132 7.11 9.47 -5.28
CA ILE A 132 6.17 9.71 -6.38
C ILE A 132 4.73 9.77 -5.84
N CYS A 133 4.32 8.79 -5.02
CA CYS A 133 2.97 8.71 -4.47
C CYS A 133 2.57 9.93 -3.64
N TRP A 134 3.55 10.61 -2.99
CA TRP A 134 3.28 11.83 -2.25
C TRP A 134 2.63 12.91 -3.12
N TYR A 135 3.04 13.02 -4.39
CA TYR A 135 2.49 13.99 -5.33
C TYR A 135 1.07 13.67 -5.81
N ALA A 136 0.58 12.44 -5.63
CA ALA A 136 -0.76 12.05 -6.05
C ALA A 136 -1.87 12.89 -5.38
N LYS A 137 -1.65 13.38 -4.15
CA LYS A 137 -2.60 14.23 -3.41
C LYS A 137 -2.51 15.72 -3.74
N GLY A 138 -1.73 16.13 -4.74
CA GLY A 138 -1.71 17.50 -5.25
C GLY A 138 -2.91 17.82 -6.16
N GLU A 139 -3.00 19.07 -6.62
CA GLU A 139 -4.12 19.57 -7.46
C GLU A 139 -3.79 19.61 -8.95
N SER A 140 -2.56 19.30 -9.33
CA SER A 140 -2.09 19.37 -10.71
C SER A 140 -2.62 18.21 -11.58
N LYS A 141 -2.50 18.35 -12.90
CA LYS A 141 -2.78 17.28 -13.87
C LYS A 141 -1.92 16.02 -13.60
N ILE A 142 -0.68 16.22 -13.16
CA ILE A 142 0.23 15.12 -12.81
C ILE A 142 -0.29 14.38 -11.59
N SER A 143 -0.74 15.11 -10.57
CA SER A 143 -1.36 14.51 -9.38
C SER A 143 -2.61 13.70 -9.73
N PHE A 144 -3.41 14.18 -10.68
CA PHE A 144 -4.55 13.44 -11.19
C PHE A 144 -4.12 12.13 -11.88
N MET A 145 -3.13 12.17 -12.76
CA MET A 145 -2.61 10.98 -13.45
C MET A 145 -2.02 9.96 -12.46
N LEU A 146 -1.27 10.42 -11.46
CA LEU A 146 -0.74 9.55 -10.41
C LEU A 146 -1.86 8.88 -9.61
N SER A 147 -2.90 9.64 -9.24
CA SER A 147 -4.06 9.07 -8.54
C SER A 147 -4.78 8.02 -9.40
N VAL A 148 -4.95 8.27 -10.70
CA VAL A 148 -5.55 7.32 -11.66
C VAL A 148 -4.75 6.02 -11.70
N ILE A 149 -3.41 6.09 -11.81
CA ILE A 149 -2.54 4.90 -11.86
C ILE A 149 -2.62 4.12 -10.52
N ILE A 150 -2.56 4.81 -9.39
CA ILE A 150 -2.62 4.15 -8.06
C ILE A 150 -3.97 3.45 -7.88
N ILE A 151 -5.08 4.09 -8.23
CA ILE A 151 -6.41 3.48 -8.15
C ILE A 151 -6.55 2.31 -9.13
N ALA A 152 -5.97 2.41 -10.34
CA ALA A 152 -5.95 1.31 -11.30
C ALA A 152 -5.21 0.07 -10.75
N ILE A 153 -4.08 0.28 -10.06
CA ILE A 153 -3.33 -0.80 -9.41
C ILE A 153 -4.16 -1.43 -8.28
N LEU A 154 -4.76 -0.61 -7.41
CA LEU A 154 -5.64 -1.11 -6.34
C LEU A 154 -6.86 -1.84 -6.90
N PHE A 155 -7.43 -1.40 -8.01
CA PHE A 155 -8.50 -2.07 -8.71
C PHE A 155 -8.09 -3.49 -9.13
N ASN A 156 -6.92 -3.64 -9.75
CA ASN A 156 -6.41 -4.95 -10.19
C ASN A 156 -6.07 -5.90 -9.02
N PHE A 157 -5.74 -5.38 -7.84
CA PHE A 157 -5.56 -6.21 -6.65
C PHE A 157 -6.89 -6.59 -5.97
N THR A 158 -7.97 -5.88 -6.27
CA THR A 158 -9.27 -6.10 -5.64
C THR A 158 -10.18 -6.97 -6.48
N PHE A 159 -10.19 -6.75 -7.80
CA PHE A 159 -11.12 -7.38 -8.73
C PHE A 159 -10.41 -8.38 -9.63
N ILE A 160 -11.06 -9.53 -9.82
CA ILE A 160 -10.66 -10.56 -10.77
C ILE A 160 -11.64 -10.46 -11.94
N TYR A 161 -11.15 -10.19 -13.13
CA TYR A 161 -12.02 -10.02 -14.28
C TYR A 161 -11.38 -10.51 -15.58
N GLY A 162 -12.22 -10.90 -16.51
CA GLY A 162 -11.87 -11.32 -17.86
C GLY A 162 -13.00 -10.95 -18.82
N TRP A 163 -12.98 -11.51 -20.01
CA TRP A 163 -13.98 -11.20 -21.05
C TRP A 163 -15.41 -11.56 -20.68
N ILE A 164 -15.62 -12.57 -19.80
CA ILE A 164 -16.92 -13.16 -19.52
C ILE A 164 -17.24 -13.20 -18.02
N TYR A 165 -16.27 -12.91 -17.16
CA TYR A 165 -16.43 -12.99 -15.71
C TYR A 165 -15.92 -11.74 -15.00
N PHE A 166 -16.55 -11.44 -13.87
CA PHE A 166 -16.14 -10.40 -12.94
C PHE A 166 -16.41 -10.90 -11.51
N ASP A 167 -15.38 -10.88 -10.68
CA ASP A 167 -15.45 -11.34 -9.29
C ASP A 167 -14.58 -10.43 -8.40
N ILE A 168 -14.66 -10.64 -7.10
CA ILE A 168 -13.85 -9.97 -6.08
C ILE A 168 -12.96 -10.98 -5.39
N TYR A 169 -11.74 -10.57 -5.04
CA TYR A 169 -10.85 -11.43 -4.26
C TYR A 169 -11.40 -11.73 -2.86
N SER A 170 -11.73 -10.69 -2.12
CA SER A 170 -12.42 -10.77 -0.84
C SER A 170 -13.05 -9.42 -0.49
N ILE A 171 -13.91 -9.43 0.52
CA ILE A 171 -14.56 -8.22 1.02
C ILE A 171 -13.54 -7.24 1.61
N LEU A 172 -12.44 -7.73 2.17
CA LEU A 172 -11.37 -6.90 2.74
C LEU A 172 -10.61 -6.12 1.67
N GLU A 173 -10.36 -6.71 0.47
CA GLU A 173 -9.79 -5.98 -0.66
C GLU A 173 -10.73 -4.91 -1.18
N VAL A 174 -12.04 -5.15 -1.20
CA VAL A 174 -13.02 -4.10 -1.55
C VAL A 174 -12.95 -2.94 -0.56
N ILE A 175 -12.81 -3.21 0.74
CA ILE A 175 -12.61 -2.18 1.76
C ILE A 175 -11.30 -1.41 1.49
N VAL A 176 -10.20 -2.09 1.18
CA VAL A 176 -8.92 -1.47 0.80
C VAL A 176 -9.09 -0.55 -0.39
N PHE A 177 -9.79 -1.00 -1.44
CA PHE A 177 -10.07 -0.19 -2.62
C PHE A 177 -10.88 1.06 -2.28
N CYS A 178 -11.96 0.91 -1.51
CA CYS A 178 -12.78 2.03 -1.05
C CYS A 178 -11.96 3.03 -0.20
N CYS A 179 -11.11 2.54 0.70
CA CYS A 179 -10.20 3.39 1.47
C CYS A 179 -9.21 4.15 0.56
N GLY A 180 -8.68 3.49 -0.47
CA GLY A 180 -7.83 4.12 -1.48
C GLY A 180 -8.54 5.24 -2.24
N LEU A 181 -9.79 5.01 -2.66
CA LEU A 181 -10.64 6.02 -3.29
C LEU A 181 -10.87 7.23 -2.37
N VAL A 182 -11.20 6.99 -1.11
CA VAL A 182 -11.39 8.06 -0.12
C VAL A 182 -10.09 8.84 0.12
N ALA A 183 -8.95 8.16 0.21
CA ALA A 183 -7.65 8.77 0.43
C ALA A 183 -7.22 9.70 -0.73
N LEU A 184 -7.55 9.32 -1.97
CA LEU A 184 -7.19 10.03 -3.19
C LEU A 184 -8.34 10.82 -3.83
N LYS A 185 -9.50 10.91 -3.15
CA LYS A 185 -10.65 11.70 -3.67
C LYS A 185 -10.22 13.10 -4.07
N ARG A 186 -10.81 13.61 -5.16
CA ARG A 186 -10.57 14.96 -5.69
C ARG A 186 -11.51 15.97 -5.03
N ASN A 187 -11.27 17.25 -5.30
CA ASN A 187 -12.03 18.34 -4.71
C ASN A 187 -13.51 18.34 -5.13
N THR A 188 -13.80 17.85 -6.34
CA THR A 188 -15.17 17.75 -6.85
C THR A 188 -15.57 16.29 -7.10
N ILE A 189 -16.89 16.03 -6.98
CA ILE A 189 -17.46 14.71 -7.30
C ILE A 189 -17.22 14.36 -8.77
N LYS A 190 -17.32 15.35 -9.67
CA LYS A 190 -17.08 15.14 -11.11
C LYS A 190 -15.64 14.70 -11.39
N GLU A 191 -14.65 15.38 -10.82
CA GLU A 191 -13.24 15.00 -10.97
C GLU A 191 -12.95 13.60 -10.38
N THR A 192 -13.58 13.27 -9.24
CA THR A 192 -13.46 11.94 -8.64
C THR A 192 -14.06 10.87 -9.56
N ALA A 193 -15.22 11.13 -10.15
CA ALA A 193 -15.84 10.22 -11.12
C ALA A 193 -14.97 10.02 -12.36
N TYR A 194 -14.40 11.10 -12.93
CA TYR A 194 -13.46 11.00 -14.05
C TYR A 194 -12.19 10.22 -13.67
N MET A 195 -11.66 10.41 -12.45
CA MET A 195 -10.53 9.66 -11.94
C MET A 195 -10.84 8.16 -11.89
N ILE A 196 -12.00 7.77 -11.36
CA ILE A 196 -12.42 6.37 -11.27
C ILE A 196 -12.60 5.76 -12.66
N LEU A 197 -13.31 6.43 -13.56
CA LEU A 197 -13.51 5.96 -14.92
C LEU A 197 -12.18 5.76 -15.67
N SER A 198 -11.29 6.75 -15.57
CA SER A 198 -9.95 6.65 -16.16
C SER A 198 -9.13 5.53 -15.53
N ALA A 199 -9.25 5.32 -14.20
CA ALA A 199 -8.55 4.26 -13.50
C ALA A 199 -9.01 2.88 -13.94
N VAL A 200 -10.31 2.66 -14.16
CA VAL A 200 -10.83 1.38 -14.67
C VAL A 200 -10.27 1.09 -16.07
N VAL A 201 -10.24 2.09 -16.98
CA VAL A 201 -9.67 1.91 -18.32
C VAL A 201 -8.17 1.53 -18.23
N ILE A 202 -7.41 2.24 -17.39
CA ILE A 202 -5.98 1.95 -17.21
C ILE A 202 -5.80 0.60 -16.51
N ALA A 203 -6.67 0.21 -15.57
CA ALA A 203 -6.62 -1.09 -14.92
C ALA A 203 -6.74 -2.23 -15.94
N VAL A 204 -7.68 -2.14 -16.88
CA VAL A 204 -7.84 -3.13 -17.95
C VAL A 204 -6.57 -3.23 -18.81
N ILE A 205 -5.99 -2.10 -19.20
CA ILE A 205 -4.74 -2.08 -19.97
C ILE A 205 -3.59 -2.71 -19.18
N LEU A 206 -3.45 -2.35 -17.91
CA LEU A 206 -2.41 -2.90 -17.05
C LEU A 206 -2.57 -4.41 -16.83
N ASN A 207 -3.80 -4.90 -16.67
CA ASN A 207 -4.06 -6.33 -16.50
C ASN A 207 -3.70 -7.17 -17.72
N LEU A 208 -3.71 -6.57 -18.92
CA LEU A 208 -3.23 -7.23 -20.15
C LEU A 208 -1.69 -7.28 -20.24
N LEU A 209 -1.00 -6.36 -19.58
CA LEU A 209 0.46 -6.21 -19.66
C LEU A 209 1.20 -6.87 -18.51
N VAL A 210 0.59 -6.91 -17.34
CA VAL A 210 1.21 -7.37 -16.08
C VAL A 210 0.28 -8.32 -15.36
N PRO A 211 0.72 -9.54 -15.03
CA PRO A 211 -0.08 -10.43 -14.19
C PRO A 211 -0.12 -9.86 -12.77
N PHE A 212 -1.30 -9.43 -12.31
CA PHE A 212 -1.50 -8.93 -10.94
C PHE A 212 -1.77 -10.05 -9.94
N HIS A 213 -2.10 -11.25 -10.44
CA HIS A 213 -2.47 -12.39 -9.62
C HIS A 213 -1.28 -13.35 -9.53
N PHE A 214 -0.43 -13.07 -8.56
CA PHE A 214 0.59 -14.01 -8.12
C PHE A 214 -0.06 -14.96 -7.13
N SER A 215 -0.53 -16.10 -7.61
CA SER A 215 -0.95 -17.22 -6.78
C SER A 215 0.24 -18.00 -6.28
#